data_42055a571644e2b2d70177591f33958f
#
_entry.id   42055a571644e2b2d70177591f33958f
#
_cell.length_a   1.000
_cell.length_b   1.000
_cell.length_c   1.000
_cell.angle_alpha   90.00
_cell.angle_beta   90.00
_cell.angle_gamma   90.00
#
_symmetry.space_group_name_H-M   'P 1'
#
loop_
_entity.id
_entity.type
_entity.pdbx_description
1 polymer ?
#
loop_
_entity_poly.entity_id
_entity_poly.type
_entity_poly.pdbx_seq_one_letter_code
_entity_poly.pdbx_strand_id
1 'polypeptide(L)'
;MSVSNPAFRLTEVTASYRYINGKQLTDEELTILTSMNEKYAHSVAGNKHVIVTIKLDATNHKFVGLEPISEFRNHFLHESKVAGLNRGVAWLQWSGKRFFPGGLGYYPNEQECPLNKLNMFLGFAVEPLFGDVQPYINHVQQVIANGDLAIADYILDFLAHLIQKPYEKPSVAIVMKSEQGAGKGSLMKPLQQMLGSNFAQTNGAYLVTGRFNTALCNKLVVFADEVDLTHNKTADKLKAIISEDTVFLEQKGIDPVVFPNYARLIFASNHETVLKAGRSERRYLVLEPSSHVAQDKEYFNQFYDWLNNNGASHLLYFLLKRDITGFDPRRAPVTDALKQEILSNLSIMDEYILHELQKELPFGAPRATPEDVRLRLEDYLAMRNLAPESEPQLRSKIGKALQRLNALKTGKRGVNLMYQFPEPKEMRLQFAKKLGVHPDDLF
;
A
#
# COMPACT_ATOMS: atom_id res chain seq x y z
N MET A 1 1.58 21.29 18.28
CA MET A 1 0.46 22.05 17.71
C MET A 1 -0.73 21.11 17.72
N SER A 2 -1.77 21.42 18.51
CA SER A 2 -3.00 20.62 18.49
C SER A 2 -3.61 20.75 17.10
N VAL A 3 -3.68 19.66 16.37
CA VAL A 3 -4.37 19.60 15.07
C VAL A 3 -5.87 19.60 15.38
N SER A 4 -6.40 20.80 15.69
CA SER A 4 -7.86 20.99 15.70
C SER A 4 -8.32 20.77 14.28
N ASN A 5 -9.10 19.71 14.07
CA ASN A 5 -9.65 19.37 12.76
C ASN A 5 -10.40 20.59 12.16
N PRO A 6 -9.88 21.23 11.09
CA PRO A 6 -10.52 22.40 10.49
C PRO A 6 -11.92 22.10 9.94
N ALA A 7 -12.26 20.83 9.72
CA ALA A 7 -13.60 20.42 9.31
C ALA A 7 -14.69 20.82 10.32
N PHE A 8 -14.32 21.17 11.57
CA PHE A 8 -15.25 21.55 12.62
C PHE A 8 -14.99 22.97 13.20
N ARG A 9 -14.34 23.88 12.48
CA ARG A 9 -14.25 25.29 12.91
C ARG A 9 -15.63 25.97 12.74
N LEU A 10 -16.02 26.72 13.79
CA LEU A 10 -17.22 27.56 13.79
C LEU A 10 -17.11 28.64 12.72
N THR A 11 -18.07 28.71 11.82
CA THR A 11 -18.26 29.87 10.94
C THR A 11 -18.74 31.07 11.76
N GLU A 12 -18.22 32.27 11.52
CA GLU A 12 -18.72 33.49 12.16
C GLU A 12 -20.21 33.64 11.94
N VAL A 13 -20.94 33.97 13.02
CA VAL A 13 -22.40 34.15 13.00
C VAL A 13 -22.71 35.46 12.30
N THR A 14 -23.25 35.39 11.08
CA THR A 14 -23.77 36.58 10.37
C THR A 14 -25.18 36.90 10.80
N ALA A 15 -25.62 38.15 10.60
CA ALA A 15 -26.98 38.59 10.96
C ALA A 15 -28.10 37.77 10.31
N SER A 16 -27.86 37.18 9.12
CA SER A 16 -28.81 36.30 8.40
C SER A 16 -29.10 34.99 9.14
N TYR A 17 -28.25 34.57 10.06
CA TYR A 17 -28.40 33.31 10.80
C TYR A 17 -29.40 33.39 11.95
N ARG A 18 -29.97 34.58 12.23
CA ARG A 18 -30.98 34.79 13.26
C ARG A 18 -32.41 34.45 12.85
N TYR A 19 -32.62 33.88 11.67
CA TYR A 19 -33.98 33.62 11.15
C TYR A 19 -34.08 32.19 10.57
N ILE A 20 -35.25 31.57 10.77
CA ILE A 20 -35.68 30.36 10.05
C ILE A 20 -37.09 30.66 9.47
N ASN A 21 -37.23 30.57 8.14
CA ASN A 21 -38.49 30.80 7.44
C ASN A 21 -39.21 32.12 7.86
N GLY A 22 -38.43 33.18 8.03
CA GLY A 22 -38.94 34.50 8.44
C GLY A 22 -39.23 34.66 9.93
N LYS A 23 -39.12 33.56 10.75
CA LYS A 23 -39.27 33.64 12.20
C LYS A 23 -37.91 33.92 12.84
N GLN A 24 -37.83 34.94 13.69
CA GLN A 24 -36.65 35.29 14.45
C GLN A 24 -36.42 34.25 15.55
N LEU A 25 -35.17 33.80 15.68
CA LEU A 25 -34.70 32.88 16.71
C LEU A 25 -34.39 33.61 18.01
N THR A 26 -34.71 33.01 19.13
CA THR A 26 -34.22 33.46 20.43
C THR A 26 -32.72 33.13 20.57
N ASP A 27 -32.03 33.74 21.51
CA ASP A 27 -30.62 33.48 21.76
C ASP A 27 -30.39 32.02 22.25
N GLU A 28 -31.37 31.46 22.99
CA GLU A 28 -31.35 30.04 23.38
C GLU A 28 -31.50 29.13 22.16
N GLU A 29 -32.43 29.38 21.27
CA GLU A 29 -32.65 28.63 20.04
C GLU A 29 -31.43 28.69 19.11
N LEU A 30 -30.79 29.88 19.02
CA LEU A 30 -29.55 30.05 18.26
C LEU A 30 -28.38 29.26 18.86
N THR A 31 -28.27 29.24 20.20
CA THR A 31 -27.27 28.46 20.91
C THR A 31 -27.43 26.95 20.64
N ILE A 32 -28.66 26.44 20.67
CA ILE A 32 -28.96 25.04 20.34
C ILE A 32 -28.53 24.72 18.90
N LEU A 33 -28.88 25.54 17.92
CA LEU A 33 -28.53 25.27 16.52
C LEU A 33 -27.02 25.39 16.27
N THR A 34 -26.33 26.29 16.94
CA THR A 34 -24.89 26.46 16.86
C THR A 34 -24.15 25.26 17.47
N SER A 35 -24.62 24.77 18.62
CA SER A 35 -24.03 23.57 19.24
C SER A 35 -24.21 22.29 18.39
N MET A 36 -25.27 22.26 17.57
CA MET A 36 -25.44 21.16 16.61
C MET A 36 -24.35 21.17 15.51
N ASN A 37 -23.82 22.35 15.13
CA ASN A 37 -22.70 22.43 14.20
C ASN A 37 -21.40 21.81 14.73
N GLU A 38 -21.25 21.65 16.05
CA GLU A 38 -20.10 20.97 16.64
C GLU A 38 -20.13 19.45 16.42
N LYS A 39 -21.35 18.89 16.28
CA LYS A 39 -21.59 17.44 16.17
C LYS A 39 -21.95 17.00 14.75
N TYR A 40 -22.61 17.87 13.98
CA TYR A 40 -23.22 17.53 12.71
C TYR A 40 -22.74 18.44 11.59
N ALA A 41 -22.62 17.86 10.39
CA ALA A 41 -22.47 18.59 9.13
C ALA A 41 -23.43 17.99 8.10
N HIS A 42 -24.03 18.84 7.27
CA HIS A 42 -24.83 18.41 6.13
C HIS A 42 -23.94 18.33 4.89
N SER A 43 -24.02 17.25 4.14
CA SER A 43 -23.24 17.07 2.92
C SER A 43 -24.01 16.26 1.88
N VAL A 44 -23.35 15.95 0.76
CA VAL A 44 -23.87 15.12 -0.32
C VAL A 44 -22.92 13.93 -0.52
N ALA A 45 -23.45 12.71 -0.52
CA ALA A 45 -22.72 11.49 -0.84
C ALA A 45 -23.38 10.79 -2.03
N GLY A 46 -22.69 10.71 -3.16
CA GLY A 46 -23.31 10.38 -4.42
C GLY A 46 -24.40 11.42 -4.76
N ASN A 47 -25.61 10.95 -5.05
CA ASN A 47 -26.76 11.82 -5.35
C ASN A 47 -27.70 12.01 -4.15
N LYS A 48 -27.26 11.71 -2.92
CA LYS A 48 -28.10 11.77 -1.71
C LYS A 48 -27.55 12.75 -0.70
N HIS A 49 -28.43 13.53 -0.10
CA HIS A 49 -28.09 14.35 1.05
C HIS A 49 -27.93 13.47 2.30
N VAL A 50 -26.85 13.69 3.02
CA VAL A 50 -26.47 12.93 4.22
C VAL A 50 -26.08 13.86 5.36
N ILE A 51 -26.23 13.38 6.58
CA ILE A 51 -25.67 14.00 7.76
C ILE A 51 -24.36 13.29 8.10
N VAL A 52 -23.35 14.08 8.37
CA VAL A 52 -22.02 13.64 8.73
C VAL A 52 -21.79 13.86 10.22
N THR A 53 -21.32 12.81 10.90
CA THR A 53 -20.95 12.85 12.33
C THR A 53 -19.57 12.23 12.51
N ILE A 54 -18.84 12.63 13.57
CA ILE A 54 -17.67 11.90 14.01
C ILE A 54 -18.13 10.89 15.06
N LYS A 55 -17.88 9.62 14.78
CA LYS A 55 -18.18 8.49 15.65
C LYS A 55 -16.89 7.84 16.15
N LEU A 56 -16.98 7.05 17.20
CA LEU A 56 -15.91 6.19 17.68
C LEU A 56 -16.18 4.76 17.22
N ASP A 57 -15.16 4.06 16.78
CA ASP A 57 -15.23 2.62 16.52
C ASP A 57 -15.05 1.81 17.83
N ALA A 58 -15.06 0.48 17.73
CA ALA A 58 -14.87 -0.41 18.87
C ALA A 58 -13.50 -0.28 19.56
N THR A 59 -12.54 0.38 18.91
CA THR A 59 -11.18 0.64 19.40
C THR A 59 -10.97 2.10 19.83
N ASN A 60 -12.07 2.87 19.98
CA ASN A 60 -12.08 4.29 20.31
C ASN A 60 -11.40 5.21 19.28
N HIS A 61 -11.21 4.76 18.05
CA HIS A 61 -10.73 5.62 16.99
C HIS A 61 -11.87 6.40 16.33
N LYS A 62 -11.62 7.68 16.08
CA LYS A 62 -12.57 8.55 15.39
C LYS A 62 -12.71 8.13 13.93
N PHE A 63 -13.94 8.07 13.44
CA PHE A 63 -14.25 7.88 12.02
C PHE A 63 -15.45 8.73 11.59
N VAL A 64 -15.54 8.99 10.29
CA VAL A 64 -16.67 9.73 9.73
C VAL A 64 -17.85 8.79 9.55
N GLY A 65 -18.91 9.03 10.30
CA GLY A 65 -20.19 8.35 10.16
C GLY A 65 -21.14 9.13 9.23
N LEU A 66 -21.85 8.41 8.38
CA LEU A 66 -22.86 8.96 7.49
C LEU A 66 -24.22 8.39 7.87
N GLU A 67 -25.22 9.25 7.92
CA GLU A 67 -26.59 8.84 8.19
C GLU A 67 -27.60 9.55 7.28
N PRO A 68 -28.73 8.89 6.94
CA PRO A 68 -29.80 9.51 6.18
C PRO A 68 -30.44 10.67 6.97
N ILE A 69 -30.94 11.67 6.26
CA ILE A 69 -31.65 12.80 6.87
C ILE A 69 -32.88 12.36 7.68
N SER A 70 -33.56 11.29 7.25
CA SER A 70 -34.72 10.74 7.99
C SER A 70 -34.31 10.28 9.39
N GLU A 71 -33.21 9.53 9.51
CA GLU A 71 -32.71 9.04 10.79
C GLU A 71 -32.24 10.19 11.68
N PHE A 72 -31.52 11.14 11.12
CA PHE A 72 -31.10 12.35 11.84
C PHE A 72 -32.29 13.09 12.48
N ARG A 73 -33.43 13.25 11.78
CA ARG A 73 -34.62 13.86 12.34
C ARG A 73 -35.20 13.08 13.53
N ASN A 74 -35.13 11.76 13.46
CA ASN A 74 -35.65 10.85 14.51
C ASN A 74 -34.91 11.02 15.83
N HIS A 75 -33.63 11.39 15.83
CA HIS A 75 -32.86 11.65 17.06
C HIS A 75 -33.47 12.75 17.93
N PHE A 76 -34.24 13.69 17.35
CA PHE A 76 -34.77 14.85 18.05
C PHE A 76 -36.28 14.79 18.27
N LEU A 77 -36.92 13.61 18.16
CA LEU A 77 -38.39 13.50 18.34
C LEU A 77 -38.85 13.84 19.75
N HIS A 78 -38.02 13.58 20.75
CA HIS A 78 -38.30 13.82 22.18
C HIS A 78 -37.73 15.16 22.69
N GLU A 79 -37.03 15.90 21.84
CA GLU A 79 -36.40 17.16 22.21
C GLU A 79 -37.33 18.37 22.08
N SER A 80 -37.04 19.45 22.82
CA SER A 80 -37.78 20.72 22.68
C SER A 80 -37.68 21.26 21.25
N LYS A 81 -38.77 21.82 20.78
CA LYS A 81 -38.85 22.42 19.44
C LYS A 81 -38.02 23.71 19.36
N VAL A 82 -37.46 23.99 18.18
CA VAL A 82 -36.78 25.24 17.84
C VAL A 82 -37.57 25.92 16.72
N ALA A 83 -37.93 27.17 16.90
CA ALA A 83 -38.80 27.94 15.99
C ALA A 83 -40.17 27.23 15.73
N GLY A 84 -40.60 26.32 16.63
CA GLY A 84 -41.80 25.50 16.48
C GLY A 84 -41.60 24.22 15.68
N LEU A 85 -40.40 23.92 15.22
CA LEU A 85 -40.01 22.74 14.42
C LEU A 85 -39.27 21.72 15.28
N ASN A 86 -39.25 20.44 14.85
CA ASN A 86 -38.28 19.46 15.34
C ASN A 86 -36.85 20.00 15.17
N ARG A 87 -35.99 19.85 16.16
CA ARG A 87 -34.61 20.40 16.13
C ARG A 87 -33.82 20.02 14.88
N GLY A 88 -33.88 18.77 14.45
CA GLY A 88 -33.23 18.32 13.24
C GLY A 88 -33.76 18.99 11.98
N VAL A 89 -35.07 19.22 11.91
CA VAL A 89 -35.74 19.97 10.81
C VAL A 89 -35.31 21.43 10.87
N ALA A 90 -35.36 22.07 12.04
CA ALA A 90 -34.95 23.47 12.22
C ALA A 90 -33.50 23.68 11.78
N TRP A 91 -32.60 22.81 12.22
CA TRP A 91 -31.17 22.88 11.84
C TRP A 91 -30.96 22.71 10.32
N LEU A 92 -31.66 21.78 9.68
CA LEU A 92 -31.59 21.59 8.22
C LEU A 92 -32.09 22.79 7.43
N GLN A 93 -33.06 23.54 7.95
CA GLN A 93 -33.61 24.76 7.32
C GLN A 93 -32.82 26.02 7.67
N TRP A 94 -32.04 25.97 8.75
CA TRP A 94 -31.24 27.10 9.20
C TRP A 94 -30.07 27.41 8.27
N SER A 95 -29.92 28.66 7.85
CA SER A 95 -28.88 29.13 6.94
C SER A 95 -27.45 29.03 7.57
N GLY A 96 -27.36 29.04 8.90
CA GLY A 96 -26.11 28.91 9.65
C GLY A 96 -25.62 27.47 9.84
N LYS A 97 -26.34 26.48 9.34
CA LYS A 97 -25.87 25.06 9.42
C LYS A 97 -24.59 24.87 8.65
N ARG A 98 -23.77 23.94 9.11
CA ARG A 98 -22.59 23.51 8.37
C ARG A 98 -22.99 22.68 7.16
N PHE A 99 -22.87 23.27 5.98
CA PHE A 99 -23.25 22.63 4.73
C PHE A 99 -22.11 22.61 3.73
N PHE A 100 -21.79 21.42 3.23
CA PHE A 100 -20.75 21.16 2.24
C PHE A 100 -21.39 20.64 0.93
N PRO A 101 -21.84 21.56 0.05
CA PRO A 101 -22.54 21.18 -1.18
C PRO A 101 -21.66 20.44 -2.19
N GLY A 102 -20.33 20.62 -2.14
CA GLY A 102 -19.36 19.90 -2.96
C GLY A 102 -19.15 18.44 -2.56
N GLY A 103 -19.84 17.98 -1.51
CA GLY A 103 -19.82 16.61 -1.07
C GLY A 103 -18.65 16.28 -0.13
N LEU A 104 -18.28 15.00 -0.13
CA LEU A 104 -17.21 14.45 0.69
C LEU A 104 -15.93 14.30 -0.13
N GLY A 105 -14.78 14.38 0.53
CA GLY A 105 -13.50 14.08 -0.08
C GLY A 105 -12.48 13.65 0.98
N TYR A 106 -11.42 12.99 0.54
CA TYR A 106 -10.34 12.55 1.43
C TYR A 106 -9.07 13.27 1.00
N TYR A 107 -8.65 14.23 1.79
CA TYR A 107 -7.51 15.13 1.51
C TYR A 107 -6.52 15.07 2.66
N PRO A 108 -5.49 14.20 2.60
CA PRO A 108 -4.42 14.18 3.60
C PRO A 108 -3.60 15.48 3.62
N ASN A 109 -3.52 16.19 2.49
CA ASN A 109 -3.11 17.59 2.46
C ASN A 109 -4.36 18.47 2.60
N GLU A 110 -4.59 18.99 3.81
CA GLU A 110 -5.77 19.81 4.12
C GLU A 110 -5.88 21.07 3.26
N GLN A 111 -4.75 21.62 2.80
CA GLN A 111 -4.72 22.82 1.96
C GLN A 111 -5.32 22.58 0.58
N GLU A 112 -5.35 21.34 0.11
CA GLU A 112 -5.93 20.95 -1.17
C GLU A 112 -7.44 20.68 -1.09
N CYS A 113 -8.02 20.65 0.13
CA CYS A 113 -9.46 20.41 0.30
C CYS A 113 -10.27 21.64 -0.14
N PRO A 114 -11.14 21.53 -1.15
CA PRO A 114 -12.01 22.61 -1.55
C PRO A 114 -12.93 23.04 -0.39
N LEU A 115 -13.13 24.36 -0.21
CA LEU A 115 -13.92 24.91 0.89
C LEU A 115 -15.37 24.39 0.94
N ASN A 116 -15.93 24.00 -0.20
CA ASN A 116 -17.29 23.47 -0.31
C ASN A 116 -17.37 21.95 -0.09
N LYS A 117 -16.25 21.27 0.17
CA LYS A 117 -16.18 19.84 0.48
C LYS A 117 -15.84 19.59 1.94
N LEU A 118 -16.41 18.52 2.49
CA LEU A 118 -16.02 18.04 3.82
C LEU A 118 -14.87 17.07 3.70
N ASN A 119 -13.75 17.38 4.39
CA ASN A 119 -12.60 16.50 4.43
C ASN A 119 -12.87 15.30 5.38
N MET A 120 -12.77 14.10 4.85
CA MET A 120 -12.91 12.85 5.62
C MET A 120 -11.60 12.42 6.30
N PHE A 121 -10.46 13.06 5.98
CA PHE A 121 -9.20 12.85 6.69
C PHE A 121 -9.25 13.55 8.05
N LEU A 122 -9.28 12.79 9.13
CA LEU A 122 -9.38 13.31 10.50
C LEU A 122 -8.02 13.51 11.18
N GLY A 123 -6.92 13.44 10.44
CA GLY A 123 -5.57 13.42 11.00
C GLY A 123 -5.19 12.05 11.56
N PHE A 124 -4.20 12.04 12.44
CA PHE A 124 -3.74 10.83 13.14
C PHE A 124 -4.55 10.61 14.42
N ALA A 125 -4.65 9.36 14.86
CA ALA A 125 -5.51 8.97 15.97
C ALA A 125 -4.87 9.21 17.36
N VAL A 126 -3.57 9.50 17.41
CA VAL A 126 -2.82 9.81 18.63
C VAL A 126 -2.11 11.16 18.48
N GLU A 127 -1.84 11.85 19.60
CA GLU A 127 -1.02 13.06 19.61
C GLU A 127 0.47 12.69 19.67
N PRO A 128 1.36 13.43 18.99
CA PRO A 128 2.79 13.16 19.05
C PRO A 128 3.35 13.52 20.43
N LEU A 129 4.04 12.58 21.07
CA LEU A 129 4.64 12.73 22.39
C LEU A 129 6.11 12.33 22.32
N PHE A 130 7.01 13.19 22.84
CA PHE A 130 8.43 12.82 22.98
C PHE A 130 8.57 11.68 23.99
N GLY A 131 9.32 10.63 23.64
CA GLY A 131 9.55 9.48 24.51
C GLY A 131 10.41 8.40 23.85
N ASP A 132 10.55 7.28 24.53
CA ASP A 132 11.34 6.15 24.05
C ASP A 132 10.67 5.48 22.86
N VAL A 133 11.43 5.28 21.78
CA VAL A 133 11.01 4.59 20.55
C VAL A 133 11.91 3.39 20.23
N GLN A 134 12.91 3.15 21.09
CA GLN A 134 13.92 2.11 20.85
C GLN A 134 13.32 0.70 20.68
N PRO A 135 12.27 0.29 21.41
CA PRO A 135 11.65 -1.02 21.19
C PRO A 135 11.15 -1.24 19.76
N TYR A 136 10.57 -0.19 19.14
CA TYR A 136 10.14 -0.27 17.74
C TYR A 136 11.30 -0.26 16.76
N ILE A 137 12.30 0.59 16.99
CA ILE A 137 13.50 0.64 16.15
C ILE A 137 14.21 -0.71 16.18
N ASN A 138 14.40 -1.30 17.37
CA ASN A 138 15.00 -2.61 17.52
C ASN A 138 14.19 -3.69 16.79
N HIS A 139 12.87 -3.65 16.88
CA HIS A 139 12.00 -4.58 16.16
C HIS A 139 12.17 -4.46 14.64
N VAL A 140 12.23 -3.23 14.12
CA VAL A 140 12.49 -3.00 12.69
C VAL A 140 13.88 -3.52 12.29
N GLN A 141 14.92 -3.21 13.05
CA GLN A 141 16.31 -3.57 12.72
C GLN A 141 16.56 -5.06 12.84
N GLN A 142 16.24 -5.66 13.99
CA GLN A 142 16.65 -7.02 14.32
C GLN A 142 15.69 -8.08 13.78
N VAL A 143 14.40 -7.75 13.70
CA VAL A 143 13.37 -8.71 13.29
C VAL A 143 12.98 -8.49 11.84
N ILE A 144 12.45 -7.30 11.50
CA ILE A 144 11.84 -7.05 10.19
C ILE A 144 12.89 -6.96 9.08
N ALA A 145 13.97 -6.23 9.32
CA ALA A 145 15.11 -6.10 8.39
C ALA A 145 16.16 -7.19 8.57
N ASN A 146 15.97 -8.14 9.50
CA ASN A 146 16.85 -9.27 9.77
C ASN A 146 18.33 -8.84 9.96
N GLY A 147 18.55 -7.73 10.68
CA GLY A 147 19.87 -7.18 10.97
C GLY A 147 20.46 -6.26 9.89
N ASP A 148 19.83 -6.11 8.73
CA ASP A 148 20.28 -5.18 7.70
C ASP A 148 19.85 -3.75 8.03
N LEU A 149 20.83 -2.92 8.44
CA LEU A 149 20.59 -1.54 8.87
C LEU A 149 20.15 -0.63 7.71
N ALA A 150 20.62 -0.88 6.49
CA ALA A 150 20.22 -0.07 5.33
C ALA A 150 18.76 -0.32 4.95
N ILE A 151 18.31 -1.57 5.03
CA ILE A 151 16.90 -1.94 4.86
C ILE A 151 16.06 -1.37 6.00
N ALA A 152 16.55 -1.45 7.26
CA ALA A 152 15.85 -0.88 8.41
C ALA A 152 15.66 0.63 8.28
N ASP A 153 16.69 1.36 7.86
CA ASP A 153 16.63 2.80 7.61
C ASP A 153 15.64 3.14 6.50
N TYR A 154 15.64 2.38 5.39
CA TYR A 154 14.63 2.55 4.35
C TYR A 154 13.22 2.36 4.87
N ILE A 155 12.96 1.36 5.70
CA ILE A 155 11.63 1.11 6.30
C ILE A 155 11.22 2.29 7.18
N LEU A 156 12.12 2.77 8.05
CA LEU A 156 11.84 3.91 8.92
C LEU A 156 11.62 5.21 8.13
N ASP A 157 12.38 5.44 7.07
CA ASP A 157 12.18 6.58 6.14
C ASP A 157 10.85 6.48 5.39
N PHE A 158 10.48 5.27 4.94
CA PHE A 158 9.20 5.01 4.30
C PHE A 158 8.02 5.31 5.24
N LEU A 159 8.13 4.93 6.52
CA LEU A 159 7.14 5.24 7.54
C LEU A 159 7.14 6.74 7.90
N ALA A 160 8.30 7.39 7.96
CA ALA A 160 8.37 8.83 8.16
C ALA A 160 7.74 9.59 6.98
N HIS A 161 7.99 9.14 5.76
CA HIS A 161 7.35 9.69 4.56
C HIS A 161 5.82 9.50 4.58
N LEU A 162 5.31 8.37 5.08
CA LEU A 162 3.88 8.16 5.29
C LEU A 162 3.27 9.25 6.19
N ILE A 163 3.98 9.63 7.26
CA ILE A 163 3.50 10.58 8.27
C ILE A 163 3.69 12.03 7.83
N GLN A 164 4.84 12.36 7.25
CA GLN A 164 5.18 13.74 6.88
C GLN A 164 4.54 14.15 5.55
N LYS A 165 4.35 13.19 4.64
CA LYS A 165 3.81 13.41 3.29
C LYS A 165 2.72 12.37 2.96
N PRO A 166 1.63 12.34 3.74
CA PRO A 166 0.57 11.33 3.57
C PRO A 166 -0.13 11.40 2.21
N TYR A 167 -0.05 12.54 1.54
CA TYR A 167 -0.63 12.80 0.21
C TYR A 167 0.28 12.36 -0.96
N GLU A 168 1.57 12.07 -0.71
CA GLU A 168 2.48 11.57 -1.74
C GLU A 168 2.48 10.05 -1.77
N LYS A 169 2.31 9.46 -2.95
CA LYS A 169 2.33 8.01 -3.13
C LYS A 169 3.75 7.50 -3.41
N PRO A 170 4.26 6.50 -2.65
CA PRO A 170 5.61 6.00 -2.82
C PRO A 170 5.79 5.10 -4.05
N SER A 171 4.70 4.57 -4.63
CA SER A 171 4.70 3.58 -5.73
C SER A 171 5.52 2.31 -5.41
N VAL A 172 5.68 1.99 -4.12
CA VAL A 172 6.31 0.79 -3.57
C VAL A 172 5.37 0.17 -2.55
N ALA A 173 5.26 -1.15 -2.56
CA ALA A 173 4.60 -1.95 -1.53
C ALA A 173 5.65 -2.78 -0.76
N ILE A 174 5.43 -2.95 0.53
CA ILE A 174 6.26 -3.82 1.38
C ILE A 174 5.65 -5.21 1.42
N VAL A 175 6.46 -6.24 1.25
CA VAL A 175 6.04 -7.65 1.34
C VAL A 175 6.93 -8.34 2.36
N MET A 176 6.33 -8.87 3.42
CA MET A 176 7.03 -9.61 4.47
C MET A 176 6.73 -11.10 4.32
N LYS A 177 7.75 -11.90 4.04
CA LYS A 177 7.69 -13.34 3.88
C LYS A 177 8.42 -14.00 5.05
N SER A 178 7.72 -14.71 5.91
CA SER A 178 8.32 -15.48 6.99
C SER A 178 7.32 -16.45 7.59
N GLU A 179 7.80 -17.36 8.42
CA GLU A 179 6.97 -18.24 9.24
C GLU A 179 6.00 -17.47 10.14
N GLN A 180 5.00 -18.19 10.64
CA GLN A 180 4.04 -17.64 11.58
C GLN A 180 4.73 -17.30 12.92
N GLY A 181 4.36 -16.17 13.52
CA GLY A 181 4.89 -15.75 14.82
C GLY A 181 6.20 -14.96 14.75
N ALA A 182 6.77 -14.69 13.58
CA ALA A 182 7.99 -13.90 13.40
C ALA A 182 7.85 -12.38 13.64
N GLY A 183 6.72 -11.89 14.16
CA GLY A 183 6.55 -10.47 14.52
C GLY A 183 6.03 -9.55 13.42
N LYS A 184 5.63 -10.07 12.23
CA LYS A 184 5.04 -9.26 11.14
C LYS A 184 3.88 -8.39 11.60
N GLY A 185 2.95 -8.97 12.38
CA GLY A 185 1.81 -8.27 12.94
C GLY A 185 2.19 -7.19 13.97
N SER A 186 3.25 -7.43 14.74
CA SER A 186 3.73 -6.47 15.77
C SER A 186 4.25 -5.18 15.13
N LEU A 187 4.87 -5.23 13.94
CA LEU A 187 5.24 -4.03 13.19
C LEU A 187 4.03 -3.14 12.92
N MET A 188 2.85 -3.74 12.64
CA MET A 188 1.65 -3.00 12.24
C MET A 188 0.86 -2.43 13.40
N LYS A 189 0.97 -2.98 14.63
CA LYS A 189 0.15 -2.56 15.78
C LYS A 189 0.32 -1.08 16.15
N PRO A 190 1.55 -0.53 16.28
CA PRO A 190 1.72 0.91 16.53
C PRO A 190 1.16 1.77 15.40
N LEU A 191 1.31 1.33 14.13
CA LEU A 191 0.75 2.02 12.98
C LEU A 191 -0.78 2.02 12.99
N GLN A 192 -1.40 0.91 13.38
CA GLN A 192 -2.85 0.81 13.53
C GLN A 192 -3.39 1.79 14.57
N GLN A 193 -2.75 1.88 15.74
CA GLN A 193 -3.11 2.84 16.78
C GLN A 193 -2.91 4.28 16.33
N MET A 194 -1.79 4.58 15.67
CA MET A 194 -1.42 5.92 15.21
C MET A 194 -2.32 6.41 14.08
N LEU A 195 -2.65 5.56 13.12
CA LEU A 195 -3.41 5.92 11.93
C LEU A 195 -4.94 5.85 12.16
N GLY A 196 -5.40 5.04 13.10
CA GLY A 196 -6.83 4.88 13.39
C GLY A 196 -7.64 4.51 12.15
N SER A 197 -8.66 5.31 11.82
CA SER A 197 -9.54 5.07 10.67
C SER A 197 -8.82 5.17 9.31
N ASN A 198 -7.60 5.70 9.26
CA ASN A 198 -6.77 5.75 8.04
C ASN A 198 -6.03 4.43 7.78
N PHE A 199 -6.12 3.46 8.68
CA PHE A 199 -5.55 2.12 8.56
C PHE A 199 -6.65 1.10 8.24
N ALA A 200 -6.34 0.14 7.38
CA ALA A 200 -7.17 -1.05 7.19
C ALA A 200 -6.34 -2.31 7.29
N GLN A 201 -6.89 -3.34 7.93
CA GLN A 201 -6.34 -4.69 7.93
C GLN A 201 -7.32 -5.64 7.27
N THR A 202 -6.81 -6.55 6.46
CA THR A 202 -7.60 -7.56 5.75
C THR A 202 -6.83 -8.88 5.66
N ASN A 203 -7.53 -9.97 5.50
CA ASN A 203 -6.93 -11.27 5.22
C ASN A 203 -7.01 -11.53 3.72
N GLY A 204 -5.86 -11.88 3.13
CA GLY A 204 -5.72 -12.10 1.70
C GLY A 204 -5.82 -10.82 0.83
N ALA A 205 -5.40 -10.93 -0.42
CA ALA A 205 -5.37 -9.80 -1.35
C ALA A 205 -6.76 -9.47 -1.96
N TYR A 206 -7.78 -10.27 -1.72
CA TYR A 206 -9.08 -10.15 -2.38
C TYR A 206 -9.77 -8.80 -2.14
N LEU A 207 -9.75 -8.28 -0.89
CA LEU A 207 -10.36 -6.99 -0.58
C LEU A 207 -9.62 -5.79 -1.18
N VAL A 208 -8.40 -6.00 -1.65
CA VAL A 208 -7.60 -5.00 -2.36
C VAL A 208 -7.80 -5.13 -3.87
N THR A 209 -7.79 -6.35 -4.41
CA THR A 209 -7.81 -6.63 -5.85
C THR A 209 -9.12 -7.16 -6.37
N GLY A 210 -10.06 -7.50 -5.50
CA GLY A 210 -11.37 -8.02 -5.85
C GLY A 210 -12.28 -6.99 -6.52
N ARG A 211 -13.49 -7.42 -6.87
CA ARG A 211 -14.50 -6.56 -7.49
C ARG A 211 -14.95 -5.42 -6.56
N PHE A 212 -15.01 -5.67 -5.25
CA PHE A 212 -15.42 -4.68 -4.25
C PHE A 212 -14.21 -4.29 -3.39
N ASN A 213 -13.37 -3.39 -3.91
CA ASN A 213 -12.09 -2.98 -3.33
C ASN A 213 -12.21 -1.82 -2.32
N THR A 214 -13.29 -1.79 -1.55
CA THR A 214 -13.58 -0.70 -0.61
C THR A 214 -12.55 -0.54 0.52
N ALA A 215 -11.71 -1.58 0.76
CA ALA A 215 -10.61 -1.51 1.72
C ALA A 215 -9.57 -0.42 1.39
N LEU A 216 -9.49 0.04 0.14
CA LEU A 216 -8.61 1.13 -0.28
C LEU A 216 -9.19 2.52 0.00
N CYS A 217 -10.52 2.60 0.24
CA CYS A 217 -11.23 3.88 0.33
C CYS A 217 -10.82 4.63 1.60
N ASN A 218 -10.32 5.86 1.44
CA ASN A 218 -9.96 6.74 2.55
C ASN A 218 -8.93 6.11 3.50
N LYS A 219 -7.90 5.44 2.95
CA LYS A 219 -6.84 4.80 3.71
C LYS A 219 -5.47 5.33 3.30
N LEU A 220 -4.59 5.44 4.29
CA LEU A 220 -3.16 5.71 4.11
C LEU A 220 -2.34 4.42 4.10
N VAL A 221 -2.79 3.40 4.86
CA VAL A 221 -2.16 2.07 4.89
C VAL A 221 -3.24 1.01 4.79
N VAL A 222 -2.99 0.02 3.93
CA VAL A 222 -3.75 -1.24 3.89
C VAL A 222 -2.77 -2.38 4.12
N PHE A 223 -2.93 -3.04 5.25
CA PHE A 223 -2.19 -4.25 5.61
C PHE A 223 -3.02 -5.47 5.25
N ALA A 224 -2.51 -6.30 4.36
CA ALA A 224 -3.14 -7.57 4.02
C ALA A 224 -2.27 -8.73 4.48
N ASP A 225 -2.82 -9.56 5.34
CA ASP A 225 -2.16 -10.75 5.87
C ASP A 225 -2.56 -12.00 5.07
N GLU A 226 -1.75 -13.05 5.16
CA GLU A 226 -1.99 -14.35 4.48
C GLU A 226 -2.20 -14.21 2.96
N VAL A 227 -1.36 -13.39 2.30
CA VAL A 227 -1.51 -13.15 0.87
C VAL A 227 -0.75 -14.15 0.01
N ASP A 228 -1.37 -14.49 -1.14
CA ASP A 228 -0.74 -15.13 -2.28
C ASP A 228 -0.87 -14.19 -3.50
N LEU A 229 0.26 -13.68 -3.98
CA LEU A 229 0.34 -12.73 -5.10
C LEU A 229 0.92 -13.39 -6.36
N THR A 230 0.99 -14.72 -6.42
CA THR A 230 1.56 -15.47 -7.54
C THR A 230 0.64 -15.50 -8.77
N HIS A 231 -0.66 -15.25 -8.59
CA HIS A 231 -1.63 -15.25 -9.68
C HIS A 231 -1.52 -14.02 -10.58
N ASN A 232 -1.36 -14.20 -11.90
CA ASN A 232 -1.18 -13.14 -12.90
C ASN A 232 -2.19 -11.99 -12.78
N LYS A 233 -3.49 -12.30 -12.70
CA LYS A 233 -4.55 -11.28 -12.62
C LYS A 233 -4.45 -10.43 -11.36
N THR A 234 -4.07 -11.02 -10.23
CA THR A 234 -3.85 -10.33 -8.97
C THR A 234 -2.62 -9.44 -9.05
N ALA A 235 -1.51 -9.97 -9.57
CA ALA A 235 -0.25 -9.24 -9.73
C ALA A 235 -0.41 -8.00 -10.62
N ASP A 236 -1.09 -8.10 -11.75
CA ASP A 236 -1.29 -6.97 -12.66
C ASP A 236 -2.19 -5.87 -12.06
N LYS A 237 -3.27 -6.25 -11.36
CA LYS A 237 -4.10 -5.30 -10.62
C LYS A 237 -3.34 -4.59 -9.50
N LEU A 238 -2.51 -5.32 -8.75
CA LEU A 238 -1.68 -4.75 -7.69
C LEU A 238 -0.68 -3.74 -8.23
N LYS A 239 -0.02 -4.04 -9.36
CA LYS A 239 0.91 -3.11 -10.01
C LYS A 239 0.23 -1.78 -10.34
N ALA A 240 -1.01 -1.82 -10.83
CA ALA A 240 -1.80 -0.61 -11.06
C ALA A 240 -2.12 0.10 -9.73
N ILE A 241 -2.66 -0.59 -8.73
CA ILE A 241 -3.01 0.01 -7.44
C ILE A 241 -1.79 0.61 -6.74
N ILE A 242 -0.60 -0.04 -6.83
CA ILE A 242 0.64 0.47 -6.25
C ILE A 242 1.11 1.75 -6.95
N SER A 243 0.95 1.86 -8.27
CA SER A 243 1.55 2.94 -9.07
C SER A 243 0.61 4.08 -9.39
N GLU A 244 -0.71 3.83 -9.48
CA GLU A 244 -1.68 4.82 -9.94
C GLU A 244 -2.15 5.74 -8.81
N ASP A 245 -2.27 7.03 -9.09
CA ASP A 245 -2.74 8.04 -8.13
C ASP A 245 -4.26 7.99 -7.91
N THR A 246 -4.98 7.22 -8.72
CA THR A 246 -6.41 7.01 -8.60
C THR A 246 -6.77 5.53 -8.70
N VAL A 247 -7.88 5.13 -8.08
CA VAL A 247 -8.45 3.79 -8.19
C VAL A 247 -9.92 3.87 -8.53
N PHE A 248 -10.40 2.88 -9.30
CA PHE A 248 -11.82 2.66 -9.47
C PHE A 248 -12.34 1.85 -8.27
N LEU A 249 -13.27 2.45 -7.52
CA LEU A 249 -13.93 1.77 -6.43
C LEU A 249 -15.29 1.26 -6.89
N GLU A 250 -15.49 -0.04 -6.78
CA GLU A 250 -16.78 -0.68 -7.01
C GLU A 250 -17.45 -0.97 -5.67
N GLN A 251 -18.67 -0.44 -5.50
CA GLN A 251 -19.54 -0.76 -4.36
C GLN A 251 -20.80 -1.47 -4.87
N LYS A 252 -21.33 -2.40 -4.07
CA LYS A 252 -22.53 -3.13 -4.45
C LYS A 252 -23.70 -2.17 -4.69
N GLY A 253 -24.23 -2.14 -5.91
CA GLY A 253 -25.39 -1.30 -6.29
C GLY A 253 -25.06 0.17 -6.56
N ILE A 254 -23.80 0.52 -6.76
CA ILE A 254 -23.33 1.87 -7.11
C ILE A 254 -22.39 1.74 -8.31
N ASP A 255 -22.51 2.64 -9.28
CA ASP A 255 -21.58 2.71 -10.41
C ASP A 255 -20.15 2.94 -9.93
N PRO A 256 -19.13 2.37 -10.60
CA PRO A 256 -17.75 2.58 -10.24
C PRO A 256 -17.39 4.07 -10.21
N VAL A 257 -16.73 4.49 -9.14
CA VAL A 257 -16.31 5.88 -8.94
C VAL A 257 -14.80 5.94 -8.86
N VAL A 258 -14.21 6.97 -9.49
CA VAL A 258 -12.77 7.25 -9.38
C VAL A 258 -12.49 7.93 -8.05
N PHE A 259 -11.56 7.36 -7.28
CA PHE A 259 -11.11 7.91 -6.00
C PHE A 259 -9.61 8.19 -6.01
N PRO A 260 -9.13 9.22 -5.28
CA PRO A 260 -7.71 9.38 -5.01
C PRO A 260 -7.16 8.17 -4.25
N ASN A 261 -5.98 7.72 -4.63
CA ASN A 261 -5.32 6.57 -4.05
C ASN A 261 -4.07 6.98 -3.26
N TYR A 262 -4.23 7.15 -1.97
CA TYR A 262 -3.13 7.44 -1.03
C TYR A 262 -2.62 6.19 -0.31
N ALA A 263 -3.26 5.04 -0.53
CA ALA A 263 -2.96 3.81 0.20
C ALA A 263 -1.55 3.29 -0.12
N ARG A 264 -0.77 3.05 0.93
CA ARG A 264 0.45 2.25 0.91
C ARG A 264 0.08 0.83 1.25
N LEU A 265 0.49 -0.11 0.42
CA LEU A 265 0.18 -1.52 0.60
C LEU A 265 1.32 -2.21 1.35
N ILE A 266 0.97 -2.93 2.39
CA ILE A 266 1.89 -3.78 3.16
C ILE A 266 1.28 -5.17 3.20
N PHE A 267 2.05 -6.16 2.79
CA PHE A 267 1.62 -7.55 2.69
C PHE A 267 2.42 -8.43 3.63
N ALA A 268 1.75 -9.42 4.21
CA ALA A 268 2.41 -10.49 4.93
C ALA A 268 2.01 -11.84 4.34
N SER A 269 2.94 -12.78 4.30
CA SER A 269 2.71 -14.12 3.78
C SER A 269 3.55 -15.15 4.52
N ASN A 270 3.02 -16.38 4.56
CA ASN A 270 3.73 -17.56 5.07
C ASN A 270 4.12 -18.52 3.94
N HIS A 271 3.88 -18.15 2.67
CA HIS A 271 4.23 -18.98 1.51
C HIS A 271 5.70 -18.81 1.15
N GLU A 272 6.33 -19.88 0.66
CA GLU A 272 7.72 -19.85 0.16
C GLU A 272 7.90 -18.93 -1.05
N THR A 273 6.92 -18.90 -1.95
CA THR A 273 6.84 -17.96 -3.07
C THR A 273 5.60 -17.11 -2.89
N VAL A 274 5.77 -15.81 -2.81
CA VAL A 274 4.69 -14.85 -2.51
C VAL A 274 4.32 -14.05 -3.73
N LEU A 275 5.32 -13.68 -4.54
CA LEU A 275 5.15 -12.77 -5.67
C LEU A 275 5.40 -13.49 -6.99
N LYS A 276 4.65 -13.11 -8.01
CA LYS A 276 5.10 -13.30 -9.37
C LYS A 276 6.03 -12.15 -9.76
N ALA A 277 7.23 -12.17 -9.22
CA ALA A 277 8.25 -11.19 -9.52
C ALA A 277 8.67 -11.33 -10.99
N GLY A 278 8.45 -10.29 -11.77
CA GLY A 278 8.90 -10.19 -13.14
C GLY A 278 10.23 -9.42 -13.22
N ARG A 279 10.68 -9.20 -14.45
CA ARG A 279 11.87 -8.40 -14.74
C ARG A 279 11.75 -7.00 -14.15
N SER A 280 12.81 -6.54 -13.46
CA SER A 280 12.91 -5.16 -12.92
C SER A 280 11.74 -4.80 -11.99
N GLU A 281 11.37 -5.70 -11.05
CA GLU A 281 10.25 -5.47 -10.14
C GLU A 281 10.62 -4.51 -9.00
N ARG A 282 10.66 -3.23 -9.32
CA ARG A 282 11.00 -2.13 -8.40
C ARG A 282 9.85 -1.70 -7.48
N ARG A 283 8.66 -2.28 -7.67
CA ARG A 283 7.45 -1.90 -6.90
C ARG A 283 7.35 -2.59 -5.56
N TYR A 284 8.22 -3.54 -5.29
CA TYR A 284 8.16 -4.32 -4.06
C TYR A 284 9.47 -4.24 -3.29
N LEU A 285 9.35 -3.89 -2.02
CA LEU A 285 10.37 -4.19 -1.02
C LEU A 285 10.01 -5.55 -0.40
N VAL A 286 10.72 -6.59 -0.78
CA VAL A 286 10.49 -7.94 -0.24
C VAL A 286 11.43 -8.17 0.93
N LEU A 287 10.86 -8.51 2.08
CA LEU A 287 11.57 -8.73 3.33
C LEU A 287 11.39 -10.19 3.78
N GLU A 288 12.41 -10.70 4.42
CA GLU A 288 12.38 -11.99 5.11
C GLU A 288 12.68 -11.77 6.60
N PRO A 289 11.63 -11.42 7.39
CA PRO A 289 11.78 -11.21 8.83
C PRO A 289 12.43 -12.40 9.53
N SER A 290 13.33 -12.10 10.46
CA SER A 290 14.01 -13.10 11.26
C SER A 290 13.05 -13.82 12.18
N SER A 291 13.22 -15.14 12.32
CA SER A 291 12.42 -15.96 13.24
C SER A 291 13.03 -16.09 14.63
N HIS A 292 14.16 -15.40 14.94
CA HIS A 292 14.87 -15.57 16.21
C HIS A 292 14.07 -15.20 17.45
N VAL A 293 13.04 -14.32 17.31
CA VAL A 293 12.10 -13.97 18.37
C VAL A 293 10.76 -14.71 18.24
N ALA A 294 10.65 -15.66 17.29
CA ALA A 294 9.40 -16.39 17.11
C ALA A 294 9.05 -17.13 18.42
N GLN A 295 7.81 -16.90 18.91
CA GLN A 295 7.31 -17.44 20.17
C GLN A 295 8.00 -16.92 21.45
N ASP A 296 8.89 -15.94 21.37
CA ASP A 296 9.50 -15.29 22.53
C ASP A 296 8.49 -14.38 23.22
N LYS A 297 7.84 -14.95 24.27
CA LYS A 297 6.80 -14.22 25.03
C LYS A 297 7.38 -13.02 25.78
N GLU A 298 8.60 -13.10 26.27
CA GLU A 298 9.21 -12.00 27.04
C GLU A 298 9.49 -10.81 26.13
N TYR A 299 10.07 -11.05 24.95
CA TYR A 299 10.29 -10.03 23.93
C TYR A 299 8.99 -9.33 23.53
N PHE A 300 7.94 -10.09 23.22
CA PHE A 300 6.66 -9.49 22.81
C PHE A 300 5.95 -8.80 23.97
N ASN A 301 6.04 -9.29 25.21
CA ASN A 301 5.48 -8.59 26.37
C ASN A 301 6.14 -7.22 26.54
N GLN A 302 7.47 -7.13 26.50
CA GLN A 302 8.18 -5.85 26.59
C GLN A 302 7.77 -4.89 25.46
N PHE A 303 7.64 -5.39 24.23
CA PHE A 303 7.19 -4.61 23.08
C PHE A 303 5.75 -4.07 23.27
N TYR A 304 4.82 -4.91 23.74
CA TYR A 304 3.44 -4.49 23.97
C TYR A 304 3.29 -3.62 25.22
N ASP A 305 4.10 -3.80 26.24
CA ASP A 305 4.16 -2.89 27.40
C ASP A 305 4.61 -1.48 26.95
N TRP A 306 5.63 -1.38 26.12
CA TRP A 306 6.00 -0.11 25.49
C TRP A 306 4.83 0.47 24.68
N LEU A 307 4.18 -0.32 23.84
CA LEU A 307 3.06 0.15 23.02
C LEU A 307 1.90 0.68 23.87
N ASN A 308 1.56 -0.02 24.95
CA ASN A 308 0.50 0.38 25.88
C ASN A 308 0.86 1.62 26.71
N ASN A 309 2.14 1.95 26.84
CA ASN A 309 2.67 3.14 27.49
C ASN A 309 2.97 4.29 26.49
N ASN A 310 2.02 4.63 25.66
CA ASN A 310 2.09 5.67 24.64
C ASN A 310 3.10 5.40 23.50
N GLY A 311 3.49 4.16 23.25
CA GLY A 311 4.45 3.82 22.19
C GLY A 311 4.06 4.33 20.81
N ALA A 312 2.77 4.31 20.46
CA ALA A 312 2.28 4.87 19.19
C ALA A 312 2.48 6.40 19.11
N SER A 313 2.31 7.13 20.22
CA SER A 313 2.55 8.58 20.31
C SER A 313 4.04 8.92 20.22
N HIS A 314 4.90 8.11 20.85
CA HIS A 314 6.35 8.25 20.76
C HIS A 314 6.84 7.98 19.34
N LEU A 315 6.30 6.94 18.68
CA LEU A 315 6.61 6.63 17.29
C LEU A 315 6.17 7.76 16.35
N LEU A 316 4.97 8.31 16.53
CA LEU A 316 4.48 9.44 15.74
C LEU A 316 5.42 10.65 15.85
N TYR A 317 5.85 10.99 17.08
CA TYR A 317 6.79 12.08 17.30
C TYR A 317 8.13 11.83 16.58
N PHE A 318 8.68 10.63 16.71
CA PHE A 318 9.92 10.22 16.05
C PHE A 318 9.81 10.32 14.53
N LEU A 319 8.76 9.78 13.94
CA LEU A 319 8.56 9.79 12.49
C LEU A 319 8.35 11.21 11.94
N LEU A 320 7.67 12.10 12.70
CA LEU A 320 7.53 13.51 12.34
C LEU A 320 8.86 14.29 12.37
N LYS A 321 9.82 13.86 13.19
CA LYS A 321 11.13 14.52 13.36
C LYS A 321 12.25 13.89 12.56
N ARG A 322 12.03 12.67 12.02
CA ARG A 322 13.03 11.98 11.22
C ARG A 322 13.32 12.75 9.94
N ASP A 323 14.61 13.01 9.69
CA ASP A 323 15.05 13.66 8.46
C ASP A 323 14.90 12.69 7.27
N ILE A 324 14.06 13.04 6.32
CA ILE A 324 13.85 12.33 5.07
C ILE A 324 14.32 13.15 3.86
N THR A 325 15.19 14.12 4.08
CA THR A 325 15.79 14.91 3.01
C THR A 325 16.59 13.97 2.09
N GLY A 326 16.26 13.96 0.83
CA GLY A 326 16.90 13.07 -0.14
C GLY A 326 16.37 11.64 -0.19
N PHE A 327 15.42 11.28 0.67
CA PHE A 327 14.74 9.98 0.56
C PHE A 327 13.85 9.92 -0.67
N ASP A 328 14.09 8.96 -1.55
CA ASP A 328 13.20 8.65 -2.68
C ASP A 328 12.40 7.37 -2.38
N PRO A 329 11.12 7.49 -2.01
CA PRO A 329 10.31 6.34 -1.64
C PRO A 329 10.03 5.36 -2.80
N ARG A 330 10.35 5.77 -4.04
CA ARG A 330 10.16 4.96 -5.26
C ARG A 330 11.35 4.05 -5.55
N ARG A 331 12.44 4.17 -4.79
CA ARG A 331 13.68 3.40 -4.93
C ARG A 331 13.85 2.43 -3.78
N ALA A 332 13.03 1.37 -3.78
CA ALA A 332 13.23 0.29 -2.81
C ALA A 332 14.58 -0.39 -3.03
N PRO A 333 15.31 -0.74 -1.94
CA PRO A 333 16.51 -1.56 -2.05
C PRO A 333 16.16 -2.95 -2.60
N VAL A 334 17.08 -3.51 -3.39
CA VAL A 334 16.97 -4.89 -3.87
C VAL A 334 17.47 -5.81 -2.76
N THR A 335 16.56 -6.56 -2.18
CA THR A 335 16.84 -7.51 -1.08
C THR A 335 17.15 -8.90 -1.62
N ASP A 336 17.82 -9.73 -0.81
CA ASP A 336 18.05 -11.13 -1.17
C ASP A 336 16.73 -11.90 -1.29
N ALA A 337 15.72 -11.57 -0.47
CA ALA A 337 14.40 -12.14 -0.59
C ALA A 337 13.74 -11.81 -1.96
N LEU A 338 13.88 -10.58 -2.46
CA LEU A 338 13.40 -10.24 -3.81
C LEU A 338 14.17 -11.01 -4.91
N LYS A 339 15.48 -11.17 -4.77
CA LYS A 339 16.29 -11.98 -5.70
C LYS A 339 15.80 -13.42 -5.76
N GLN A 340 15.53 -14.04 -4.61
CA GLN A 340 14.96 -15.38 -4.52
C GLN A 340 13.60 -15.48 -5.21
N GLU A 341 12.71 -14.51 -4.99
CA GLU A 341 11.41 -14.45 -5.69
C GLU A 341 11.60 -14.34 -7.23
N ILE A 342 12.57 -13.57 -7.71
CA ILE A 342 12.87 -13.48 -9.14
C ILE A 342 13.38 -14.81 -9.68
N LEU A 343 14.30 -15.48 -8.96
CA LEU A 343 14.88 -16.76 -9.37
C LEU A 343 13.83 -17.88 -9.36
N SER A 344 12.96 -17.94 -8.35
CA SER A 344 11.90 -18.95 -8.28
C SER A 344 10.81 -18.79 -9.35
N ASN A 345 10.74 -17.61 -9.99
CA ASN A 345 9.79 -17.30 -11.06
C ASN A 345 10.41 -17.29 -12.46
N LEU A 346 11.64 -17.81 -12.62
CA LEU A 346 12.27 -17.91 -13.93
C LEU A 346 11.46 -18.83 -14.84
N SER A 347 11.40 -18.49 -16.13
CA SER A 347 10.93 -19.44 -17.13
C SER A 347 11.97 -20.55 -17.29
N ILE A 348 11.56 -21.75 -17.67
CA ILE A 348 12.44 -22.88 -17.97
C ILE A 348 13.59 -22.47 -18.93
N MET A 349 13.29 -21.61 -19.90
CA MET A 349 14.31 -21.08 -20.79
C MET A 349 15.32 -20.17 -20.06
N ASP A 350 14.86 -19.36 -19.12
CA ASP A 350 15.74 -18.48 -18.34
C ASP A 350 16.55 -19.26 -17.31
N GLU A 351 15.97 -20.30 -16.72
CA GLU A 351 16.71 -21.26 -15.86
C GLU A 351 17.83 -21.96 -16.64
N TYR A 352 17.52 -22.43 -17.86
CA TYR A 352 18.53 -23.04 -18.75
C TYR A 352 19.65 -22.04 -19.08
N ILE A 353 19.30 -20.80 -19.45
CA ILE A 353 20.29 -19.77 -19.74
C ILE A 353 21.16 -19.48 -18.51
N LEU A 354 20.57 -19.35 -17.32
CA LEU A 354 21.32 -19.18 -16.08
C LEU A 354 22.29 -20.34 -15.84
N HIS A 355 21.81 -21.57 -15.98
CA HIS A 355 22.64 -22.78 -15.84
C HIS A 355 23.82 -22.78 -16.82
N GLU A 356 23.62 -22.39 -18.08
CA GLU A 356 24.72 -22.29 -19.05
C GLU A 356 25.71 -21.18 -18.69
N LEU A 357 25.22 -20.01 -18.25
CA LEU A 357 26.05 -18.86 -17.91
C LEU A 357 26.86 -19.06 -16.60
N GLN A 358 26.48 -19.99 -15.75
CA GLN A 358 27.26 -20.39 -14.56
C GLN A 358 28.49 -21.22 -14.89
N LYS A 359 28.58 -21.81 -16.10
CA LYS A 359 29.73 -22.56 -16.57
C LYS A 359 30.89 -21.62 -16.96
N GLU A 360 32.11 -22.07 -16.87
CA GLU A 360 33.29 -21.33 -17.34
C GLU A 360 33.18 -21.02 -18.84
N LEU A 361 32.70 -22.00 -19.62
CA LEU A 361 32.48 -21.88 -21.06
C LEU A 361 30.98 -22.09 -21.35
N PRO A 362 30.19 -21.03 -21.35
CA PRO A 362 28.75 -21.08 -21.66
C PRO A 362 28.51 -21.69 -23.06
N PHE A 363 27.48 -22.54 -23.15
CA PHE A 363 27.14 -23.26 -24.40
C PHE A 363 28.24 -24.14 -24.96
N GLY A 364 29.31 -24.41 -24.19
CA GLY A 364 30.41 -25.34 -24.49
C GLY A 364 31.43 -24.84 -25.53
N ALA A 365 31.19 -23.68 -26.17
CA ALA A 365 32.13 -23.10 -27.13
C ALA A 365 31.81 -21.62 -27.41
N PRO A 366 32.74 -20.79 -27.91
CA PRO A 366 32.48 -19.41 -28.35
C PRO A 366 31.54 -19.32 -29.54
N ARG A 367 31.32 -20.42 -30.25
CA ARG A 367 30.37 -20.56 -31.38
C ARG A 367 29.69 -21.91 -31.27
N ALA A 368 28.39 -21.94 -31.56
CA ALA A 368 27.61 -23.18 -31.58
C ALA A 368 26.55 -23.14 -32.68
N THR A 369 26.21 -24.30 -33.23
CA THR A 369 25.07 -24.39 -34.15
C THR A 369 23.75 -24.30 -33.39
N PRO A 370 22.63 -23.90 -34.02
CA PRO A 370 21.33 -23.97 -33.43
C PRO A 370 20.97 -25.36 -32.90
N GLU A 371 21.52 -26.39 -33.52
CA GLU A 371 21.32 -27.78 -33.11
C GLU A 371 22.08 -28.10 -31.81
N ASP A 372 23.34 -27.70 -31.67
CA ASP A 372 24.11 -27.90 -30.45
C ASP A 372 23.42 -27.23 -29.26
N VAL A 373 22.91 -26.03 -29.42
CA VAL A 373 22.19 -25.32 -28.33
C VAL A 373 20.88 -26.03 -28.01
N ARG A 374 20.18 -26.56 -29.01
CA ARG A 374 18.95 -27.32 -28.82
C ARG A 374 19.19 -28.61 -28.04
N LEU A 375 20.20 -29.39 -28.43
CA LEU A 375 20.55 -30.63 -27.76
C LEU A 375 20.92 -30.39 -26.29
N ARG A 376 21.71 -29.35 -25.99
CA ARG A 376 22.03 -28.95 -24.61
C ARG A 376 20.79 -28.55 -23.79
N LEU A 377 19.81 -27.88 -24.41
CA LEU A 377 18.56 -27.57 -23.76
C LEU A 377 17.75 -28.86 -23.48
N GLU A 378 17.72 -29.80 -24.42
CA GLU A 378 17.04 -31.09 -24.24
C GLU A 378 17.68 -31.92 -23.11
N ASP A 379 19.02 -31.94 -23.04
CA ASP A 379 19.75 -32.57 -21.93
C ASP A 379 19.38 -31.91 -20.58
N TYR A 380 19.31 -30.57 -20.55
CA TYR A 380 18.89 -29.83 -19.36
C TYR A 380 17.44 -30.16 -18.94
N LEU A 381 16.51 -30.22 -19.93
CA LEU A 381 15.14 -30.59 -19.67
C LEU A 381 15.01 -32.04 -19.16
N ALA A 382 15.79 -32.94 -19.71
CA ALA A 382 15.85 -34.33 -19.26
C ALA A 382 16.36 -34.46 -17.80
N MET A 383 17.39 -33.67 -17.43
CA MET A 383 17.87 -33.60 -16.03
C MET A 383 16.80 -33.09 -15.05
N ARG A 384 15.89 -32.26 -15.55
CA ARG A 384 14.76 -31.70 -14.77
C ARG A 384 13.50 -32.56 -14.84
N ASN A 385 13.53 -33.72 -15.50
CA ASN A 385 12.36 -34.58 -15.78
C ASN A 385 11.23 -33.85 -16.53
N LEU A 386 11.58 -32.94 -17.43
CA LEU A 386 10.65 -32.17 -18.24
C LEU A 386 10.63 -32.68 -19.69
N ALA A 387 9.44 -32.81 -20.26
CA ALA A 387 9.30 -33.17 -21.67
C ALA A 387 9.66 -31.95 -22.57
N PRO A 388 10.43 -32.15 -23.67
CA PRO A 388 10.71 -31.08 -24.61
C PRO A 388 9.46 -30.66 -25.38
N GLU A 389 9.36 -29.38 -25.69
CA GLU A 389 8.35 -28.85 -26.62
C GLU A 389 8.69 -29.26 -28.07
N SER A 390 7.79 -28.95 -29.00
CA SER A 390 8.08 -29.20 -30.43
C SER A 390 9.33 -28.44 -30.90
N GLU A 391 10.10 -29.05 -31.76
CA GLU A 391 11.38 -28.48 -32.26
C GLU A 391 11.23 -27.03 -32.82
N PRO A 392 10.20 -26.65 -33.58
CA PRO A 392 10.05 -25.28 -34.05
C PRO A 392 9.84 -24.25 -32.91
N GLN A 393 9.12 -24.66 -31.85
CA GLN A 393 8.91 -23.82 -30.67
C GLN A 393 10.18 -23.62 -29.89
N LEU A 394 10.96 -24.69 -29.64
CA LEU A 394 12.26 -24.62 -28.97
C LEU A 394 13.25 -23.73 -29.75
N ARG A 395 13.37 -23.93 -31.07
CA ARG A 395 14.23 -23.09 -31.91
C ARG A 395 13.86 -21.60 -31.85
N SER A 396 12.58 -21.27 -31.83
CA SER A 396 12.10 -19.90 -31.70
C SER A 396 12.46 -19.30 -30.33
N LYS A 397 12.23 -20.05 -29.22
CA LYS A 397 12.54 -19.63 -27.86
C LYS A 397 14.04 -19.44 -27.66
N ILE A 398 14.86 -20.40 -28.11
CA ILE A 398 16.34 -20.32 -28.08
C ILE A 398 16.79 -19.06 -28.82
N GLY A 399 16.35 -18.87 -30.06
CA GLY A 399 16.74 -17.71 -30.86
C GLY A 399 16.47 -16.37 -30.20
N LYS A 400 15.29 -16.23 -29.57
CA LYS A 400 14.93 -15.04 -28.80
C LYS A 400 15.77 -14.87 -27.52
N ALA A 401 16.08 -15.97 -26.83
CA ALA A 401 16.87 -15.94 -25.62
C ALA A 401 18.34 -15.54 -25.91
N LEU A 402 18.94 -16.15 -26.91
CA LEU A 402 20.32 -15.85 -27.31
C LEU A 402 20.48 -14.43 -27.90
N GLN A 403 19.50 -13.94 -28.64
CA GLN A 403 19.49 -12.55 -29.10
C GLN A 403 19.55 -11.54 -27.95
N ARG A 404 18.90 -11.84 -26.82
CA ARG A 404 18.94 -11.00 -25.62
C ARG A 404 20.29 -11.00 -24.92
N LEU A 405 21.13 -12.01 -25.17
CA LEU A 405 22.52 -12.10 -24.72
C LEU A 405 23.51 -11.49 -25.71
N ASN A 406 23.03 -10.76 -26.73
CA ASN A 406 23.82 -10.20 -27.80
C ASN A 406 24.54 -11.26 -28.69
N ALA A 407 24.07 -12.51 -28.69
CA ALA A 407 24.62 -13.52 -29.58
C ALA A 407 24.28 -13.19 -31.03
N LEU A 408 25.32 -13.19 -31.89
CA LEU A 408 25.20 -12.87 -33.32
C LEU A 408 24.94 -14.14 -34.13
N LYS A 409 24.01 -14.05 -35.09
CA LYS A 409 23.81 -15.13 -36.06
C LYS A 409 24.75 -14.88 -37.24
N THR A 410 25.59 -15.87 -37.53
CA THR A 410 26.54 -15.85 -38.65
C THR A 410 26.24 -17.02 -39.62
N GLY A 411 26.49 -16.85 -40.90
CA GLY A 411 26.22 -17.86 -41.93
C GLY A 411 24.80 -17.79 -42.53
N LYS A 412 24.50 -18.69 -43.47
CA LYS A 412 23.21 -18.78 -44.17
C LYS A 412 22.36 -19.91 -43.56
N ARG A 413 21.04 -19.67 -43.43
CA ARG A 413 20.09 -20.66 -42.99
C ARG A 413 20.11 -21.88 -43.90
N GLY A 414 20.30 -23.07 -43.34
CA GLY A 414 20.31 -24.36 -44.04
C GLY A 414 21.70 -24.87 -44.48
N VAL A 415 22.77 -24.07 -44.36
CA VAL A 415 24.12 -24.49 -44.75
C VAL A 415 25.12 -24.37 -43.60
N ASN A 416 25.30 -23.19 -43.00
CA ASN A 416 26.29 -22.95 -41.96
C ASN A 416 25.83 -21.87 -40.97
N LEU A 417 24.59 -21.96 -40.48
CA LEU A 417 24.09 -21.03 -39.47
C LEU A 417 24.74 -21.35 -38.12
N MET A 418 25.40 -20.37 -37.51
CA MET A 418 26.00 -20.47 -36.20
C MET A 418 25.61 -19.27 -35.32
N TYR A 419 25.55 -19.48 -34.02
CA TYR A 419 25.57 -18.41 -33.03
C TYR A 419 27.02 -18.14 -32.65
N GLN A 420 27.42 -16.88 -32.69
CA GLN A 420 28.66 -16.39 -32.12
C GLN A 420 28.33 -15.69 -30.84
N PHE A 421 28.86 -16.19 -29.73
CA PHE A 421 28.59 -15.68 -28.40
C PHE A 421 29.57 -14.56 -28.05
N PRO A 422 29.09 -13.50 -27.33
CA PRO A 422 29.97 -12.55 -26.67
C PRO A 422 30.80 -13.22 -25.57
N GLU A 423 31.75 -12.47 -25.02
CA GLU A 423 32.50 -12.93 -23.85
C GLU A 423 31.54 -13.30 -22.68
N PRO A 424 31.83 -14.35 -21.90
CA PRO A 424 30.97 -14.80 -20.81
C PRO A 424 30.57 -13.69 -19.86
N LYS A 425 31.49 -12.78 -19.54
CA LYS A 425 31.22 -11.62 -18.66
C LYS A 425 30.17 -10.69 -19.24
N GLU A 426 30.18 -10.45 -20.55
CA GLU A 426 29.19 -9.62 -21.23
C GLU A 426 27.80 -10.29 -21.21
N MET A 427 27.74 -11.58 -21.53
CA MET A 427 26.49 -12.35 -21.48
C MET A 427 25.88 -12.36 -20.09
N ARG A 428 26.69 -12.56 -19.04
CA ARG A 428 26.27 -12.50 -17.62
C ARG A 428 25.70 -11.13 -17.28
N LEU A 429 26.37 -10.06 -17.69
CA LEU A 429 25.89 -8.69 -17.51
C LEU A 429 24.53 -8.44 -18.18
N GLN A 430 24.36 -8.88 -19.44
CA GLN A 430 23.09 -8.74 -20.18
C GLN A 430 21.97 -9.55 -19.52
N PHE A 431 22.27 -10.75 -19.04
CA PHE A 431 21.29 -11.58 -18.35
C PHE A 431 20.87 -10.99 -17.01
N ALA A 432 21.84 -10.55 -16.19
CA ALA A 432 21.56 -9.88 -14.91
C ALA A 432 20.73 -8.59 -15.10
N LYS A 433 21.09 -7.77 -16.11
CA LYS A 433 20.32 -6.58 -16.50
C LYS A 433 18.88 -6.93 -16.91
N LYS A 434 18.69 -8.06 -17.60
CA LYS A 434 17.35 -8.55 -17.95
C LYS A 434 16.53 -8.87 -16.72
N LEU A 435 17.13 -9.44 -15.68
CA LEU A 435 16.44 -9.81 -14.43
C LEU A 435 16.31 -8.62 -13.47
N GLY A 436 17.07 -7.54 -13.68
CA GLY A 436 17.07 -6.37 -12.80
C GLY A 436 17.88 -6.56 -11.52
N VAL A 437 18.87 -7.48 -11.54
CA VAL A 437 19.76 -7.79 -10.42
C VAL A 437 21.22 -7.51 -10.79
N HIS A 438 22.10 -7.43 -9.79
CA HIS A 438 23.53 -7.29 -10.05
C HIS A 438 24.12 -8.61 -10.54
N PRO A 439 25.11 -8.61 -11.48
CA PRO A 439 25.73 -9.85 -11.95
C PRO A 439 26.30 -10.71 -10.82
N ASP A 440 26.96 -10.11 -9.84
CA ASP A 440 27.55 -10.81 -8.68
C ASP A 440 26.51 -11.50 -7.78
N ASP A 441 25.23 -11.19 -7.94
CA ASP A 441 24.13 -11.87 -7.24
C ASP A 441 23.73 -13.21 -7.91
N LEU A 442 24.22 -13.46 -9.14
CA LEU A 442 23.85 -14.64 -9.96
C LEU A 442 25.02 -15.56 -10.28
N PHE A 443 26.27 -15.01 -10.32
CA PHE A 443 27.43 -15.68 -10.88
C PHE A 443 28.66 -15.67 -9.97
#